data_24da70c14d3d3a3d49d11bbf72931d30
#
_entry.id   24da70c14d3d3a3d49d11bbf72931d30
#
_cell.length_a   1.000
_cell.length_b   1.000
_cell.length_c   1.000
_cell.angle_alpha   90.00
_cell.angle_beta   90.00
_cell.angle_gamma   90.00
#
_symmetry.space_group_name_H-M   'P 1'
#
loop_
_entity.id
_entity.type
_entity.pdbx_description
1 polymer ?
#
loop_
_entity_poly.entity_id
_entity_poly.type
_entity_poly.pdbx_seq_one_letter_code
_entity_poly.pdbx_strand_id
1 'polypeptide(L)'
;FYLSWEMSFLFSALIIVTGPTVITPILRNIPLKKDVSAILKWEGILIDPIGALVSVLVFEFIIIEGGGEFTKTAFIEFSKVILFGSSFGFTFAHALNFAMNKRWIPHYLLNIFALASVLGVFVLSDNFAHESGLLAVVVMGMVLGNSNHPHLKDLLYFKESLSILLISILFILLSANINMEDLLLVLNWNTAILFAIVILVIRPLGVFLSTWKSNLKLNEKLFISWVGPRGIVAAGIASLFGLKLASKGYEGAEYITPLVFTIVLGTVLLNATTARLFAKIVGVFLTKSEGILIVGA
;
A
#
# COMPACT_ATOMS: atom_id res chain seq x y z
N PHE A 1 -25.23 -4.05 9.24
CA PHE A 1 -24.59 -2.91 9.91
C PHE A 1 -25.31 -1.64 9.51
N TYR A 2 -25.85 -0.90 10.48
CA TYR A 2 -26.30 0.47 10.26
C TYR A 2 -25.09 1.39 10.53
N LEU A 3 -24.12 1.38 9.60
CA LEU A 3 -23.08 2.39 9.61
C LEU A 3 -23.70 3.71 9.16
N SER A 4 -23.41 4.78 9.85
CA SER A 4 -23.77 6.11 9.40
C SER A 4 -23.11 6.38 8.03
N TRP A 5 -23.60 7.39 7.32
CA TRP A 5 -23.04 7.78 6.03
C TRP A 5 -21.55 8.14 6.13
N GLU A 6 -21.18 8.86 7.17
CA GLU A 6 -19.80 9.25 7.47
C GLU A 6 -18.90 8.04 7.69
N MET A 7 -19.34 7.08 8.50
CA MET A 7 -18.58 5.85 8.76
C MET A 7 -18.44 4.98 7.51
N SER A 8 -19.46 4.95 6.65
CA SER A 8 -19.40 4.26 5.38
C SER A 8 -18.41 4.89 4.41
N PHE A 9 -18.30 6.23 4.38
CA PHE A 9 -17.28 6.94 3.62
C PHE A 9 -15.87 6.65 4.12
N LEU A 10 -15.66 6.71 5.44
CA LEU A 10 -14.36 6.41 6.03
C LEU A 10 -13.93 4.97 5.76
N PHE A 11 -14.84 4.01 5.94
CA PHE A 11 -14.59 2.62 5.61
C PHE A 11 -14.20 2.44 4.13
N SER A 12 -14.94 3.08 3.22
CA SER A 12 -14.66 3.02 1.80
C SER A 12 -13.28 3.60 1.45
N ALA A 13 -12.90 4.73 2.05
CA ALA A 13 -11.59 5.35 1.88
C ALA A 13 -10.45 4.44 2.36
N LEU A 14 -10.62 3.82 3.53
CA LEU A 14 -9.64 2.89 4.10
C LEU A 14 -9.44 1.63 3.23
N ILE A 15 -10.53 1.11 2.64
CA ILE A 15 -10.45 -0.10 1.80
C ILE A 15 -9.80 0.17 0.43
N ILE A 16 -9.69 1.40 -0.04
CA ILE A 16 -9.00 1.71 -1.30
C ILE A 16 -7.54 1.24 -1.25
N VAL A 17 -6.89 1.33 -0.10
CA VAL A 17 -5.47 1.00 0.08
C VAL A 17 -5.18 -0.47 -0.20
N THR A 18 -4.42 -0.75 -1.25
CA THR A 18 -3.85 -2.08 -1.53
C THR A 18 -2.36 -2.06 -1.18
N GLY A 19 -1.91 -2.93 -0.27
CA GLY A 19 -0.55 -2.83 0.24
C GLY A 19 0.51 -3.58 -0.58
N PRO A 20 1.66 -2.96 -0.92
CA PRO A 20 2.78 -3.61 -1.60
C PRO A 20 3.41 -4.69 -0.72
N THR A 21 3.26 -4.59 0.59
CA THR A 21 3.79 -5.52 1.58
C THR A 21 3.24 -6.94 1.43
N VAL A 22 2.01 -7.07 0.94
CA VAL A 22 1.35 -8.36 0.70
C VAL A 22 1.51 -8.80 -0.76
N ILE A 23 1.40 -7.86 -1.70
CA ILE A 23 1.49 -8.16 -3.14
C ILE A 23 2.88 -8.70 -3.49
N THR A 24 3.95 -8.09 -3.00
CA THR A 24 5.32 -8.47 -3.36
C THR A 24 5.66 -9.92 -3.03
N PRO A 25 5.42 -10.46 -1.81
CA PRO A 25 5.64 -11.87 -1.50
C PRO A 25 4.81 -12.83 -2.35
N ILE A 26 3.55 -12.49 -2.66
CA ILE A 26 2.68 -13.31 -3.51
C ILE A 26 3.26 -13.41 -4.92
N LEU A 27 3.65 -12.28 -5.51
CA LEU A 27 4.17 -12.22 -6.87
C LEU A 27 5.54 -12.90 -7.03
N ARG A 28 6.35 -12.99 -5.98
CA ARG A 28 7.63 -13.72 -6.02
C ARG A 28 7.46 -15.21 -6.27
N ASN A 29 6.37 -15.79 -5.76
CA ASN A 29 6.11 -17.22 -5.84
C ASN A 29 5.30 -17.61 -7.08
N ILE A 30 4.94 -16.64 -7.94
CA ILE A 30 4.13 -16.86 -9.13
C ILE A 30 4.88 -16.28 -10.33
N PRO A 31 5.40 -17.12 -11.26
CA PRO A 31 6.01 -16.63 -12.48
C PRO A 31 4.94 -16.03 -13.40
N LEU A 32 4.90 -14.71 -13.45
CA LEU A 32 3.94 -13.92 -14.22
C LEU A 32 4.64 -13.18 -15.36
N LYS A 33 3.88 -12.78 -16.35
CA LYS A 33 4.33 -11.83 -17.36
C LYS A 33 4.80 -10.53 -16.70
N LYS A 34 5.89 -9.96 -17.24
CA LYS A 34 6.53 -8.76 -16.68
C LYS A 34 5.56 -7.59 -16.49
N ASP A 35 4.70 -7.34 -17.49
CA ASP A 35 3.75 -6.22 -17.46
C ASP A 35 2.73 -6.35 -16.33
N VAL A 36 2.15 -7.55 -16.16
CA VAL A 36 1.18 -7.83 -15.09
C VAL A 36 1.83 -7.67 -13.70
N SER A 37 3.03 -8.23 -13.54
CA SER A 37 3.79 -8.11 -12.28
C SER A 37 4.17 -6.65 -11.99
N ALA A 38 4.57 -5.89 -13.02
CA ALA A 38 4.90 -4.48 -12.88
C ALA A 38 3.67 -3.65 -12.46
N ILE A 39 2.52 -3.83 -13.13
CA ILE A 39 1.30 -3.10 -12.82
C ILE A 39 0.89 -3.33 -11.36
N LEU A 40 0.84 -4.59 -10.91
CA LEU A 40 0.46 -4.90 -9.53
C LEU A 40 1.42 -4.31 -8.50
N LYS A 41 2.73 -4.34 -8.77
CA LYS A 41 3.73 -3.72 -7.89
C LYS A 41 3.59 -2.21 -7.83
N TRP A 42 3.46 -1.55 -8.98
CA TRP A 42 3.32 -0.10 -9.04
C TRP A 42 1.99 0.37 -8.46
N GLU A 43 0.91 -0.37 -8.69
CA GLU A 43 -0.36 -0.12 -8.03
C GLU A 43 -0.20 -0.09 -6.51
N GLY A 44 0.37 -1.15 -5.91
CA GLY A 44 0.56 -1.21 -4.47
C GLY A 44 1.43 -0.08 -3.93
N ILE A 45 2.49 0.32 -4.66
CA ILE A 45 3.40 1.39 -4.23
C ILE A 45 2.71 2.76 -4.26
N LEU A 46 1.96 3.06 -5.32
CA LEU A 46 1.34 4.37 -5.51
C LEU A 46 0.05 4.55 -4.72
N ILE A 47 -0.70 3.48 -4.52
CA ILE A 47 -1.98 3.55 -3.80
C ILE A 47 -1.81 3.76 -2.30
N ASP A 48 -0.69 3.32 -1.70
CA ASP A 48 -0.44 3.47 -0.27
C ASP A 48 -0.46 4.94 0.17
N PRO A 49 0.37 5.86 -0.36
CA PRO A 49 0.34 7.26 0.05
C PRO A 49 -0.95 7.98 -0.37
N ILE A 50 -1.53 7.62 -1.53
CA ILE A 50 -2.76 8.24 -2.02
C ILE A 50 -3.95 7.80 -1.16
N GLY A 51 -4.05 6.51 -0.85
CA GLY A 51 -5.15 5.98 -0.05
C GLY A 51 -5.09 6.41 1.40
N ALA A 52 -3.88 6.50 1.99
CA ALA A 52 -3.69 7.07 3.32
C ALA A 52 -4.18 8.52 3.37
N LEU A 53 -3.77 9.34 2.39
CA LEU A 53 -4.19 10.72 2.29
C LEU A 53 -5.72 10.86 2.14
N VAL A 54 -6.35 10.07 1.25
CA VAL A 54 -7.82 10.07 1.08
C VAL A 54 -8.51 9.70 2.39
N SER A 55 -7.97 8.74 3.13
CA SER A 55 -8.53 8.31 4.43
C SER A 55 -8.43 9.42 5.48
N VAL A 56 -7.31 10.16 5.53
CA VAL A 56 -7.13 11.32 6.41
C VAL A 56 -8.10 12.43 6.03
N LEU A 57 -8.24 12.76 4.75
CA LEU A 57 -9.16 13.79 4.28
C LEU A 57 -10.62 13.46 4.64
N VAL A 58 -11.04 12.20 4.48
CA VAL A 58 -12.39 11.78 4.88
C VAL A 58 -12.56 11.86 6.39
N PHE A 59 -11.55 11.46 7.17
CA PHE A 59 -11.58 11.57 8.62
C PHE A 59 -11.67 13.02 9.09
N GLU A 60 -10.91 13.93 8.52
CA GLU A 60 -11.00 15.37 8.82
C GLU A 60 -12.36 15.95 8.42
N PHE A 61 -12.92 15.54 7.28
CA PHE A 61 -14.26 15.93 6.86
C PHE A 61 -15.32 15.56 7.91
N ILE A 62 -15.22 14.37 8.47
CA ILE A 62 -16.16 13.90 9.52
C ILE A 62 -16.02 14.75 10.78
N ILE A 63 -14.79 15.08 11.19
CA ILE A 63 -14.56 15.84 12.44
C ILE A 63 -14.98 17.32 12.31
N ILE A 64 -14.83 17.93 11.14
CA ILE A 64 -15.09 19.37 10.91
C ILE A 64 -16.58 19.65 10.62
N GLU A 65 -17.45 18.62 10.63
CA GLU A 65 -18.89 18.75 10.35
C GLU A 65 -19.21 19.49 9.04
N GLY A 66 -18.65 19.04 7.94
CA GLY A 66 -19.16 19.29 6.58
C GLY A 66 -19.39 20.74 6.15
N GLY A 67 -18.41 21.63 6.29
CA GLY A 67 -18.55 23.02 5.83
C GLY A 67 -18.02 23.27 4.42
N GLY A 68 -18.52 24.28 3.73
CA GLY A 68 -18.10 24.65 2.37
C GLY A 68 -16.61 25.02 2.21
N GLU A 69 -15.90 25.28 3.31
CA GLU A 69 -14.45 25.50 3.33
C GLU A 69 -13.64 24.20 3.21
N PHE A 70 -14.26 23.03 3.44
CA PHE A 70 -13.60 21.73 3.37
C PHE A 70 -12.94 21.47 2.03
N THR A 71 -13.62 21.72 0.91
CA THR A 71 -13.09 21.47 -0.44
C THR A 71 -11.81 22.25 -0.71
N LYS A 72 -11.75 23.51 -0.28
CA LYS A 72 -10.56 24.36 -0.43
C LYS A 72 -9.43 23.88 0.45
N THR A 73 -9.71 23.55 1.71
CA THR A 73 -8.73 23.04 2.65
C THR A 73 -8.18 21.68 2.21
N ALA A 74 -9.06 20.76 1.80
CA ALA A 74 -8.65 19.46 1.28
C ALA A 74 -7.74 19.57 0.05
N PHE A 75 -8.05 20.49 -0.87
CA PHE A 75 -7.20 20.74 -2.05
C PHE A 75 -5.84 21.32 -1.67
N ILE A 76 -5.80 22.23 -0.71
CA ILE A 76 -4.55 22.80 -0.20
C ILE A 76 -3.70 21.72 0.48
N GLU A 77 -4.28 20.90 1.36
CA GLU A 77 -3.55 19.82 2.05
C GLU A 77 -3.04 18.77 1.05
N PHE A 78 -3.85 18.38 0.09
CA PHE A 78 -3.42 17.49 -1.01
C PHE A 78 -2.24 18.07 -1.79
N SER A 79 -2.29 19.37 -2.11
CA SER A 79 -1.22 20.07 -2.83
C SER A 79 0.07 20.15 -1.99
N LYS A 80 -0.05 20.39 -0.68
CA LYS A 80 1.09 20.37 0.25
C LYS A 80 1.75 18.99 0.30
N VAL A 81 0.97 17.91 0.42
CA VAL A 81 1.50 16.55 0.43
C VAL A 81 2.30 16.24 -0.83
N ILE A 82 1.76 16.59 -2.01
CA ILE A 82 2.48 16.39 -3.27
C ILE A 82 3.76 17.24 -3.31
N LEU A 83 3.67 18.50 -2.94
CA LEU A 83 4.78 19.44 -3.03
C LEU A 83 5.90 19.07 -2.06
N PHE A 84 5.58 18.88 -0.78
CA PHE A 84 6.60 18.52 0.23
C PHE A 84 7.12 17.09 0.01
N GLY A 85 6.24 16.12 -0.22
CA GLY A 85 6.63 14.74 -0.48
C GLY A 85 7.58 14.61 -1.67
N SER A 86 7.25 15.22 -2.81
CA SER A 86 8.11 15.16 -3.98
C SER A 86 9.40 15.94 -3.79
N SER A 87 9.36 17.14 -3.20
CA SER A 87 10.55 17.99 -3.01
C SER A 87 11.54 17.35 -2.04
N PHE A 88 11.08 16.89 -0.87
CA PHE A 88 11.95 16.21 0.10
C PHE A 88 12.50 14.89 -0.46
N GLY A 89 11.64 14.07 -1.07
CA GLY A 89 12.06 12.80 -1.67
C GLY A 89 13.12 12.98 -2.73
N PHE A 90 12.94 13.94 -3.64
CA PHE A 90 13.89 14.26 -4.69
C PHE A 90 15.21 14.79 -4.13
N THR A 91 15.14 15.75 -3.21
CA THR A 91 16.33 16.39 -2.62
C THR A 91 17.18 15.38 -1.84
N PHE A 92 16.55 14.58 -0.97
CA PHE A 92 17.27 13.57 -0.19
C PHE A 92 17.83 12.44 -1.07
N ALA A 93 17.13 12.04 -2.12
CA ALA A 93 17.65 11.06 -3.08
C ALA A 93 18.92 11.55 -3.75
N HIS A 94 18.93 12.80 -4.24
CA HIS A 94 20.10 13.37 -4.87
C HIS A 94 21.24 13.61 -3.87
N ALA A 95 20.94 14.04 -2.64
CA ALA A 95 21.92 14.20 -1.59
C ALA A 95 22.60 12.86 -1.24
N LEU A 96 21.81 11.79 -1.07
CA LEU A 96 22.32 10.46 -0.80
C LEU A 96 23.15 9.92 -1.98
N ASN A 97 22.64 10.04 -3.21
CA ASN A 97 23.34 9.61 -4.41
C ASN A 97 24.67 10.37 -4.59
N PHE A 98 24.69 11.69 -4.33
CA PHE A 98 25.90 12.50 -4.35
C PHE A 98 26.93 12.04 -3.29
N ALA A 99 26.49 11.82 -2.04
CA ALA A 99 27.36 11.34 -0.96
C ALA A 99 27.95 9.95 -1.28
N MET A 100 27.16 9.07 -1.87
CA MET A 100 27.60 7.75 -2.33
C MET A 100 28.65 7.86 -3.46
N ASN A 101 28.39 8.69 -4.48
CA ASN A 101 29.31 8.89 -5.60
C ASN A 101 30.65 9.53 -5.19
N LYS A 102 30.61 10.43 -4.21
CA LYS A 102 31.81 11.06 -3.64
C LYS A 102 32.56 10.18 -2.64
N ARG A 103 32.04 8.96 -2.35
CA ARG A 103 32.60 8.04 -1.36
C ARG A 103 32.73 8.65 0.05
N TRP A 104 31.85 9.59 0.40
CA TRP A 104 31.85 10.19 1.75
C TRP A 104 31.37 9.17 2.80
N ILE A 105 30.59 8.17 2.35
CA ILE A 105 30.07 7.12 3.20
C ILE A 105 30.94 5.87 2.99
N PRO A 106 31.61 5.35 4.03
CA PRO A 106 32.29 4.07 3.95
C PRO A 106 31.33 2.94 3.59
N HIS A 107 31.79 1.98 2.80
CA HIS A 107 30.94 0.89 2.28
C HIS A 107 30.18 0.12 3.38
N TYR A 108 30.81 -0.14 4.51
CA TYR A 108 30.22 -0.86 5.64
C TYR A 108 29.09 -0.08 6.35
N LEU A 109 29.04 1.25 6.21
CA LEU A 109 27.99 2.11 6.78
C LEU A 109 26.87 2.43 5.78
N LEU A 110 27.03 2.07 4.53
CA LEU A 110 26.12 2.47 3.45
C LEU A 110 24.65 2.08 3.73
N ASN A 111 24.44 0.86 4.18
CA ASN A 111 23.10 0.34 4.48
C ASN A 111 22.44 1.09 5.64
N ILE A 112 23.22 1.37 6.69
CA ILE A 112 22.72 2.07 7.89
C ILE A 112 22.42 3.52 7.54
N PHE A 113 23.32 4.18 6.77
CA PHE A 113 23.13 5.56 6.36
C PHE A 113 21.94 5.72 5.41
N ALA A 114 21.75 4.78 4.49
CA ALA A 114 20.58 4.76 3.62
C ALA A 114 19.27 4.60 4.42
N LEU A 115 19.25 3.68 5.39
CA LEU A 115 18.08 3.50 6.26
C LEU A 115 17.80 4.76 7.09
N ALA A 116 18.83 5.36 7.68
CA ALA A 116 18.69 6.61 8.43
C ALA A 116 18.19 7.75 7.54
N SER A 117 18.65 7.83 6.29
CA SER A 117 18.18 8.82 5.31
C SER A 117 16.71 8.62 4.94
N VAL A 118 16.26 7.37 4.78
CA VAL A 118 14.84 7.04 4.51
C VAL A 118 13.96 7.43 5.70
N LEU A 119 14.36 7.10 6.93
CA LEU A 119 13.63 7.50 8.13
C LEU A 119 13.64 9.01 8.30
N GLY A 120 14.79 9.65 8.06
CA GLY A 120 14.93 11.10 8.14
C GLY A 120 14.02 11.84 7.15
N VAL A 121 13.99 11.42 5.88
CA VAL A 121 13.14 12.06 4.88
C VAL A 121 11.66 11.84 5.19
N PHE A 122 11.30 10.65 5.68
CA PHE A 122 9.93 10.36 6.09
C PHE A 122 9.48 11.33 7.18
N VAL A 123 10.21 11.39 8.30
CA VAL A 123 9.84 12.22 9.46
C VAL A 123 9.88 13.71 9.11
N LEU A 124 10.92 14.16 8.37
CA LEU A 124 11.01 15.56 7.99
C LEU A 124 9.86 15.98 7.08
N SER A 125 9.54 15.18 6.06
CA SER A 125 8.43 15.50 5.16
C SER A 125 7.09 15.51 5.90
N ASP A 126 6.85 14.52 6.75
CA ASP A 126 5.60 14.36 7.49
C ASP A 126 5.36 15.50 8.49
N ASN A 127 6.41 16.08 9.06
CA ASN A 127 6.31 17.26 9.92
C ASN A 127 5.84 18.52 9.17
N PHE A 128 6.08 18.63 7.85
CA PHE A 128 5.63 19.77 7.06
C PHE A 128 4.22 19.59 6.50
N ALA A 129 3.86 18.35 6.15
CA ALA A 129 2.52 18.01 5.72
C ALA A 129 2.24 16.55 6.10
N HIS A 130 1.19 16.31 6.87
CA HIS A 130 0.79 14.97 7.28
C HIS A 130 0.65 14.04 6.06
N GLU A 131 1.12 12.79 6.20
CA GLU A 131 1.14 11.74 5.16
C GLU A 131 2.08 12.02 3.96
N SER A 132 2.78 13.16 3.92
CA SER A 132 3.74 13.44 2.85
C SER A 132 5.01 12.58 2.94
N GLY A 133 5.31 12.05 4.13
CA GLY A 133 6.46 11.17 4.37
C GLY A 133 6.43 9.91 3.52
N LEU A 134 5.26 9.29 3.34
CA LEU A 134 5.08 8.12 2.48
C LEU A 134 5.44 8.44 1.02
N LEU A 135 4.93 9.57 0.51
CA LEU A 135 5.22 10.02 -0.85
C LEU A 135 6.69 10.38 -1.02
N ALA A 136 7.31 11.02 -0.03
CA ALA A 136 8.73 11.37 -0.07
C ALA A 136 9.62 10.14 -0.20
N VAL A 137 9.34 9.08 0.57
CA VAL A 137 10.08 7.81 0.47
C VAL A 137 9.88 7.13 -0.89
N VAL A 138 8.67 7.17 -1.45
CA VAL A 138 8.39 6.62 -2.80
C VAL A 138 9.19 7.39 -3.85
N VAL A 139 9.18 8.73 -3.84
CA VAL A 139 9.94 9.56 -4.79
C VAL A 139 11.43 9.33 -4.62
N MET A 140 11.93 9.28 -3.37
CA MET A 140 13.33 8.95 -3.08
C MET A 140 13.71 7.58 -3.67
N GLY A 141 12.88 6.57 -3.50
CA GLY A 141 13.09 5.24 -4.05
C GLY A 141 13.11 5.20 -5.56
N MET A 142 12.22 5.96 -6.23
CA MET A 142 12.20 6.09 -7.70
C MET A 142 13.48 6.73 -8.23
N VAL A 143 13.94 7.80 -7.61
CA VAL A 143 15.17 8.51 -8.03
C VAL A 143 16.41 7.65 -7.82
N LEU A 144 16.55 7.01 -6.65
CA LEU A 144 17.67 6.11 -6.36
C LEU A 144 17.64 4.85 -7.23
N GLY A 145 16.45 4.28 -7.46
CA GLY A 145 16.29 3.09 -8.30
C GLY A 145 16.69 3.31 -9.76
N ASN A 146 16.60 4.54 -10.25
CA ASN A 146 17.04 4.94 -11.59
C ASN A 146 18.50 5.45 -11.62
N SER A 147 19.20 5.46 -10.48
CA SER A 147 20.60 5.86 -10.42
C SER A 147 21.53 4.68 -10.77
N ASN A 148 22.57 4.95 -11.56
CA ASN A 148 23.58 3.96 -11.92
C ASN A 148 24.68 3.89 -10.86
N HIS A 149 24.40 3.34 -9.69
CA HIS A 149 25.39 3.20 -8.63
C HIS A 149 25.81 1.73 -8.45
N PRO A 150 27.12 1.41 -8.40
CA PRO A 150 27.61 0.03 -8.33
C PRO A 150 27.14 -0.72 -7.06
N HIS A 151 26.96 -0.02 -5.94
CA HIS A 151 26.52 -0.60 -4.66
C HIS A 151 25.00 -0.63 -4.47
N LEU A 152 24.21 -0.25 -5.48
CA LEU A 152 22.77 -0.25 -5.39
C LEU A 152 22.21 -1.67 -5.15
N LYS A 153 22.86 -2.69 -5.69
CA LYS A 153 22.47 -4.09 -5.50
C LYS A 153 22.56 -4.52 -4.03
N ASP A 154 23.64 -4.17 -3.36
CA ASP A 154 23.87 -4.51 -1.95
C ASP A 154 22.82 -3.83 -1.07
N LEU A 155 22.52 -2.56 -1.35
CA LEU A 155 21.47 -1.81 -0.69
C LEU A 155 20.08 -2.46 -0.87
N LEU A 156 19.78 -2.93 -2.08
CA LEU A 156 18.52 -3.62 -2.38
C LEU A 156 18.39 -4.95 -1.63
N TYR A 157 19.45 -5.75 -1.52
CA TYR A 157 19.45 -6.99 -0.73
C TYR A 157 19.22 -6.71 0.76
N PHE A 158 19.91 -5.72 1.32
CA PHE A 158 19.70 -5.32 2.72
C PHE A 158 18.27 -4.87 2.97
N LYS A 159 17.75 -3.96 2.12
CA LYS A 159 16.38 -3.46 2.21
C LYS A 159 15.36 -4.60 2.12
N GLU A 160 15.60 -5.57 1.24
CA GLU A 160 14.71 -6.71 1.06
C GLU A 160 14.62 -7.57 2.31
N SER A 161 15.76 -7.93 2.90
CA SER A 161 15.82 -8.72 4.14
C SER A 161 15.16 -7.99 5.31
N LEU A 162 15.46 -6.69 5.46
CA LEU A 162 14.87 -5.84 6.49
C LEU A 162 13.35 -5.72 6.31
N SER A 163 12.88 -5.55 5.06
CA SER A 163 11.44 -5.45 4.78
C SER A 163 10.70 -6.73 5.16
N ILE A 164 11.24 -7.90 4.85
CA ILE A 164 10.62 -9.19 5.23
C ILE A 164 10.51 -9.31 6.74
N LEU A 165 11.58 -8.96 7.47
CA LEU A 165 11.60 -9.01 8.92
C LEU A 165 10.57 -8.05 9.53
N LEU A 166 10.57 -6.79 9.10
CA LEU A 166 9.64 -5.77 9.61
C LEU A 166 8.18 -6.10 9.30
N ILE A 167 7.89 -6.58 8.08
CA ILE A 167 6.55 -7.01 7.68
C ILE A 167 6.09 -8.18 8.55
N SER A 168 6.96 -9.16 8.80
CA SER A 168 6.63 -10.32 9.64
C SER A 168 6.31 -9.91 11.08
N ILE A 169 7.15 -9.06 11.68
CA ILE A 169 6.91 -8.50 13.02
C ILE A 169 5.60 -7.73 13.05
N LEU A 170 5.36 -6.88 12.06
CA LEU A 170 4.16 -6.06 11.98
C LEU A 170 2.89 -6.93 11.92
N PHE A 171 2.87 -8.00 11.10
CA PHE A 171 1.73 -8.93 11.03
C PHE A 171 1.52 -9.69 12.35
N ILE A 172 2.60 -10.09 13.03
CA ILE A 172 2.50 -10.75 14.34
C ILE A 172 1.90 -9.80 15.38
N LEU A 173 2.43 -8.56 15.47
CA LEU A 173 1.93 -7.56 16.41
C LEU A 173 0.47 -7.20 16.13
N LEU A 174 0.12 -7.05 14.85
CA LEU A 174 -1.24 -6.74 14.44
C LEU A 174 -2.20 -7.87 14.83
N SER A 175 -1.81 -9.13 14.56
CA SER A 175 -2.61 -10.31 14.93
C SER A 175 -2.76 -10.46 16.45
N ALA A 176 -1.71 -10.13 17.21
CA ALA A 176 -1.74 -10.19 18.66
C ALA A 176 -2.62 -9.09 19.30
N ASN A 177 -2.80 -7.97 18.61
CA ASN A 177 -3.58 -6.83 19.11
C ASN A 177 -5.08 -6.91 18.75
N ILE A 178 -5.49 -7.97 18.05
CA ILE A 178 -6.91 -8.16 17.71
C ILE A 178 -7.64 -8.80 18.89
N ASN A 179 -8.71 -8.15 19.33
CA ASN A 179 -9.66 -8.76 20.23
C ASN A 179 -10.57 -9.72 19.44
N MET A 180 -10.59 -10.98 19.84
CA MET A 180 -11.46 -11.98 19.19
C MET A 180 -12.95 -11.63 19.33
N GLU A 181 -13.33 -10.97 20.41
CA GLU A 181 -14.70 -10.51 20.64
C GLU A 181 -15.13 -9.47 19.58
N ASP A 182 -14.25 -8.50 19.27
CA ASP A 182 -14.51 -7.49 18.25
C ASP A 182 -14.62 -8.09 16.84
N LEU A 183 -13.84 -9.13 16.56
CA LEU A 183 -13.89 -9.85 15.30
C LEU A 183 -15.20 -10.63 15.15
N LEU A 184 -15.68 -11.25 16.24
CA LEU A 184 -16.94 -11.99 16.25
C LEU A 184 -18.15 -11.06 16.05
N LEU A 185 -18.07 -9.80 16.54
CA LEU A 185 -19.13 -8.80 16.32
C LEU A 185 -19.39 -8.51 14.83
N VAL A 186 -18.35 -8.54 14.02
CA VAL A 186 -18.44 -8.26 12.58
C VAL A 186 -18.53 -9.52 11.70
N LEU A 187 -18.37 -10.72 12.27
CA LEU A 187 -18.42 -11.98 11.52
C LEU A 187 -19.88 -12.40 11.25
N ASN A 188 -20.57 -11.60 10.46
CA ASN A 188 -21.97 -11.76 10.09
C ASN A 188 -22.11 -12.00 8.59
N TRP A 189 -23.28 -12.52 8.18
CA TRP A 189 -23.61 -12.69 6.77
C TRP A 189 -23.47 -11.38 5.96
N ASN A 190 -23.78 -10.24 6.55
CA ASN A 190 -23.63 -8.93 5.91
C ASN A 190 -22.16 -8.60 5.60
N THR A 191 -21.23 -8.93 6.48
CA THR A 191 -19.78 -8.77 6.22
C THR A 191 -19.30 -9.70 5.13
N ALA A 192 -19.82 -10.93 5.06
CA ALA A 192 -19.49 -11.85 3.97
C ALA A 192 -19.98 -11.31 2.61
N ILE A 193 -21.19 -10.75 2.56
CA ILE A 193 -21.71 -10.08 1.35
C ILE A 193 -20.84 -8.85 1.00
N LEU A 194 -20.51 -8.01 1.98
CA LEU A 194 -19.65 -6.84 1.77
C LEU A 194 -18.28 -7.26 1.22
N PHE A 195 -17.68 -8.29 1.79
CA PHE A 195 -16.42 -8.86 1.32
C PHE A 195 -16.53 -9.36 -0.12
N ALA A 196 -17.59 -10.08 -0.44
CA ALA A 196 -17.85 -10.54 -1.80
C ALA A 196 -18.04 -9.39 -2.79
N ILE A 197 -18.77 -8.34 -2.42
CA ILE A 197 -18.96 -7.14 -3.25
C ILE A 197 -17.63 -6.44 -3.50
N VAL A 198 -16.79 -6.28 -2.49
CA VAL A 198 -15.47 -5.61 -2.61
C VAL A 198 -14.58 -6.36 -3.60
N ILE A 199 -14.56 -7.69 -3.56
CA ILE A 199 -13.66 -8.49 -4.40
C ILE A 199 -14.25 -8.75 -5.79
N LEU A 200 -15.55 -9.07 -5.88
CA LEU A 200 -16.15 -9.53 -7.13
C LEU A 200 -16.78 -8.41 -7.96
N VAL A 201 -17.07 -7.26 -7.35
CA VAL A 201 -17.73 -6.15 -8.04
C VAL A 201 -16.81 -4.91 -8.06
N ILE A 202 -16.45 -4.38 -6.91
CA ILE A 202 -15.73 -3.09 -6.83
C ILE A 202 -14.35 -3.22 -7.46
N ARG A 203 -13.60 -4.24 -7.11
CA ARG A 203 -12.23 -4.44 -7.62
C ARG A 203 -12.21 -4.67 -9.14
N PRO A 204 -12.98 -5.59 -9.72
CA PRO A 204 -13.06 -5.74 -11.17
C PRO A 204 -13.50 -4.47 -11.89
N LEU A 205 -14.55 -3.79 -11.40
CA LEU A 205 -15.00 -2.53 -12.00
C LEU A 205 -13.87 -1.50 -12.06
N GLY A 206 -13.14 -1.31 -10.96
CA GLY A 206 -12.00 -0.39 -10.91
C GLY A 206 -10.93 -0.75 -11.94
N VAL A 207 -10.55 -2.03 -12.02
CA VAL A 207 -9.54 -2.50 -12.97
C VAL A 207 -10.01 -2.35 -14.42
N PHE A 208 -11.25 -2.75 -14.75
CA PHE A 208 -11.77 -2.65 -16.11
C PHE A 208 -11.92 -1.19 -16.55
N LEU A 209 -12.36 -0.30 -15.67
CA LEU A 209 -12.46 1.13 -15.96
C LEU A 209 -11.09 1.77 -16.18
N SER A 210 -10.13 1.49 -15.30
CA SER A 210 -8.77 2.07 -15.38
C SER A 210 -7.98 1.52 -16.58
N THR A 211 -8.24 0.28 -16.99
CA THR A 211 -7.53 -0.37 -18.10
C THR A 211 -8.30 -0.34 -19.43
N TRP A 212 -9.36 0.45 -19.54
CA TRP A 212 -10.22 0.51 -20.74
C TRP A 212 -9.43 0.76 -22.02
N LYS A 213 -8.49 1.70 -22.00
CA LYS A 213 -7.65 2.05 -23.16
C LYS A 213 -6.29 1.34 -23.19
N SER A 214 -6.08 0.33 -22.32
CA SER A 214 -4.80 -0.39 -22.25
C SER A 214 -4.75 -1.55 -23.25
N ASN A 215 -3.53 -1.94 -23.66
CA ASN A 215 -3.29 -3.11 -24.50
C ASN A 215 -3.30 -4.43 -23.73
N LEU A 216 -3.77 -4.45 -22.48
CA LEU A 216 -3.85 -5.65 -21.66
C LEU A 216 -4.90 -6.61 -22.20
N LYS A 217 -4.56 -7.88 -22.23
CA LYS A 217 -5.48 -8.96 -22.58
C LYS A 217 -6.54 -9.15 -21.49
N LEU A 218 -7.71 -9.67 -21.85
CA LEU A 218 -8.78 -9.94 -20.90
C LEU A 218 -8.31 -10.80 -19.72
N ASN A 219 -7.50 -11.82 -20.00
CA ASN A 219 -6.91 -12.72 -19.00
C ASN A 219 -6.05 -11.95 -17.97
N GLU A 220 -5.27 -10.98 -18.44
CA GLU A 220 -4.42 -10.14 -17.60
C GLU A 220 -5.25 -9.22 -16.72
N LYS A 221 -6.31 -8.60 -17.29
CA LYS A 221 -7.26 -7.79 -16.54
C LYS A 221 -8.00 -8.59 -15.46
N LEU A 222 -8.44 -9.80 -15.79
CA LEU A 222 -9.08 -10.71 -14.82
C LEU A 222 -8.13 -11.08 -13.68
N PHE A 223 -6.87 -11.36 -13.97
CA PHE A 223 -5.87 -11.66 -12.94
C PHE A 223 -5.60 -10.45 -12.04
N ILE A 224 -5.41 -9.27 -12.61
CA ILE A 224 -5.22 -8.01 -11.86
C ILE A 224 -6.45 -7.71 -10.99
N SER A 225 -7.65 -7.99 -11.50
CA SER A 225 -8.91 -7.83 -10.74
C SER A 225 -8.99 -8.77 -9.55
N TRP A 226 -8.49 -10.00 -9.68
CA TRP A 226 -8.49 -10.97 -8.60
C TRP A 226 -7.46 -10.66 -7.52
N VAL A 227 -6.24 -10.26 -7.93
CA VAL A 227 -5.12 -9.99 -7.02
C VAL A 227 -5.17 -8.53 -6.56
N GLY A 228 -5.66 -8.32 -5.36
CA GLY A 228 -5.74 -7.00 -4.73
C GLY A 228 -5.86 -7.11 -3.22
N PRO A 229 -4.85 -7.72 -2.53
CA PRO A 229 -4.90 -7.81 -1.08
C PRO A 229 -4.82 -6.42 -0.46
N ARG A 230 -5.63 -6.19 0.56
CA ARG A 230 -5.64 -4.91 1.27
C ARG A 230 -4.41 -4.79 2.16
N GLY A 231 -3.88 -3.57 2.26
CA GLY A 231 -2.63 -3.29 2.97
C GLY A 231 -2.81 -3.20 4.48
N ILE A 232 -1.70 -3.46 5.19
CA ILE A 232 -1.66 -3.33 6.64
C ILE A 232 -1.75 -1.87 7.09
N VAL A 233 -1.37 -0.92 6.23
CA VAL A 233 -1.52 0.52 6.45
C VAL A 233 -2.98 0.88 6.67
N ALA A 234 -3.89 0.30 5.88
CA ALA A 234 -5.35 0.48 6.05
C ALA A 234 -5.82 0.05 7.45
N ALA A 235 -5.33 -1.08 7.96
CA ALA A 235 -5.67 -1.58 9.29
C ALA A 235 -5.11 -0.68 10.41
N GLY A 236 -3.87 -0.18 10.24
CA GLY A 236 -3.26 0.75 11.18
C GLY A 236 -4.01 2.08 11.27
N ILE A 237 -4.33 2.68 10.13
CA ILE A 237 -5.10 3.93 10.06
C ILE A 237 -6.54 3.72 10.59
N ALA A 238 -7.17 2.58 10.26
CA ALA A 238 -8.50 2.24 10.76
C ALA A 238 -8.52 2.15 12.29
N SER A 239 -7.50 1.54 12.89
CA SER A 239 -7.39 1.47 14.36
C SER A 239 -7.25 2.85 15.00
N LEU A 240 -6.39 3.70 14.42
CA LEU A 240 -6.19 5.07 14.92
C LEU A 240 -7.47 5.90 14.82
N PHE A 241 -8.15 5.86 13.67
CA PHE A 241 -9.36 6.67 13.43
C PHE A 241 -10.57 6.10 14.16
N GLY A 242 -10.72 4.78 14.23
CA GLY A 242 -11.77 4.12 14.99
C GLY A 242 -11.72 4.50 16.46
N LEU A 243 -10.54 4.45 17.08
CA LEU A 243 -10.34 4.88 18.48
C LEU A 243 -10.65 6.36 18.70
N LYS A 244 -10.18 7.24 17.80
CA LYS A 244 -10.43 8.69 17.90
C LYS A 244 -11.91 9.03 17.73
N LEU A 245 -12.63 8.38 16.81
CA LEU A 245 -14.06 8.62 16.59
C LEU A 245 -14.89 8.03 17.74
N ALA A 246 -14.57 6.84 18.22
CA ALA A 246 -15.22 6.24 19.38
C ALA A 246 -15.05 7.09 20.63
N SER A 247 -13.86 7.67 20.88
CA SER A 247 -13.63 8.58 22.01
C SER A 247 -14.42 9.88 21.92
N LYS A 248 -14.85 10.27 20.71
CA LYS A 248 -15.73 11.45 20.47
C LYS A 248 -17.21 11.10 20.44
N GLY A 249 -17.58 9.82 20.63
CA GLY A 249 -18.98 9.38 20.71
C GLY A 249 -19.69 9.21 19.36
N TYR A 250 -18.94 9.07 18.25
CA TYR A 250 -19.54 8.78 16.94
C TYR A 250 -20.10 7.35 16.90
N GLU A 251 -21.38 7.21 16.60
CA GLU A 251 -22.06 5.91 16.47
C GLU A 251 -21.47 5.10 15.30
N GLY A 252 -21.15 3.83 15.55
CA GLY A 252 -20.61 2.91 14.56
C GLY A 252 -19.09 2.99 14.38
N ALA A 253 -18.39 3.87 15.11
CA ALA A 253 -16.93 3.97 15.06
C ALA A 253 -16.24 2.68 15.56
N GLU A 254 -16.86 1.97 16.49
CA GLU A 254 -16.40 0.69 17.03
C GLU A 254 -16.32 -0.42 15.97
N TYR A 255 -17.12 -0.34 14.91
CA TYR A 255 -17.12 -1.34 13.82
C TYR A 255 -16.04 -1.08 12.77
N ILE A 256 -15.48 0.13 12.67
CA ILE A 256 -14.51 0.48 11.60
C ILE A 256 -13.27 -0.40 11.64
N THR A 257 -12.63 -0.48 12.81
CA THR A 257 -11.41 -1.27 13.00
C THR A 257 -11.62 -2.76 12.70
N PRO A 258 -12.58 -3.47 13.33
CA PRO A 258 -12.78 -4.89 13.08
C PRO A 258 -13.28 -5.18 11.65
N LEU A 259 -14.07 -4.31 11.03
CA LEU A 259 -14.49 -4.47 9.62
C LEU A 259 -13.32 -4.38 8.65
N VAL A 260 -12.53 -3.31 8.75
CA VAL A 260 -11.34 -3.14 7.89
C VAL A 260 -10.38 -4.31 8.08
N PHE A 261 -10.19 -4.72 9.32
CA PHE A 261 -9.33 -5.83 9.67
C PHE A 261 -9.79 -7.15 9.07
N THR A 262 -11.08 -7.45 9.14
CA THR A 262 -11.70 -8.66 8.53
C THR A 262 -11.48 -8.65 7.02
N ILE A 263 -11.66 -7.51 6.35
CA ILE A 263 -11.42 -7.38 4.91
C ILE A 263 -9.93 -7.54 4.58
N VAL A 264 -9.02 -6.96 5.36
CA VAL A 264 -7.57 -7.11 5.16
C VAL A 264 -7.18 -8.58 5.29
N LEU A 265 -7.51 -9.24 6.40
CA LEU A 265 -7.22 -10.67 6.62
C LEU A 265 -7.84 -11.56 5.54
N GLY A 266 -9.13 -11.37 5.26
CA GLY A 266 -9.83 -12.16 4.27
C GLY A 266 -9.21 -12.03 2.88
N THR A 267 -8.87 -10.81 2.45
CA THR A 267 -8.23 -10.60 1.13
C THR A 267 -6.81 -11.15 1.09
N VAL A 268 -6.03 -11.04 2.16
CA VAL A 268 -4.68 -11.62 2.26
C VAL A 268 -4.74 -13.14 2.16
N LEU A 269 -5.59 -13.79 2.95
CA LEU A 269 -5.76 -15.24 2.95
C LEU A 269 -6.26 -15.75 1.60
N LEU A 270 -7.28 -15.11 1.03
CA LEU A 270 -7.82 -15.46 -0.28
C LEU A 270 -6.75 -15.34 -1.36
N ASN A 271 -6.01 -14.25 -1.41
CA ASN A 271 -4.97 -14.06 -2.43
C ASN A 271 -3.77 -14.99 -2.21
N ALA A 272 -3.32 -15.21 -0.97
CA ALA A 272 -2.22 -16.11 -0.67
C ALA A 272 -2.52 -17.57 -1.09
N THR A 273 -3.77 -18.00 -0.93
CA THR A 273 -4.18 -19.38 -1.26
C THR A 273 -4.56 -19.55 -2.74
N THR A 274 -5.22 -18.57 -3.33
CA THR A 274 -5.84 -18.73 -4.67
C THR A 274 -5.09 -18.08 -5.81
N ALA A 275 -4.20 -17.08 -5.57
CA ALA A 275 -3.56 -16.33 -6.65
C ALA A 275 -2.77 -17.22 -7.64
N ARG A 276 -2.04 -18.21 -7.15
CA ARG A 276 -1.28 -19.14 -7.99
C ARG A 276 -2.21 -20.03 -8.84
N LEU A 277 -3.28 -20.54 -8.24
CA LEU A 277 -4.28 -21.35 -8.94
C LEU A 277 -4.98 -20.52 -10.00
N PHE A 278 -5.41 -19.32 -9.64
CA PHE A 278 -6.10 -18.40 -10.53
C PHE A 278 -5.22 -17.96 -11.71
N ALA A 279 -3.92 -17.70 -11.47
CA ALA A 279 -2.94 -17.42 -12.53
C ALA A 279 -2.86 -18.54 -13.58
N LYS A 280 -2.93 -19.80 -13.13
CA LYS A 280 -2.94 -20.96 -14.02
C LYS A 280 -4.23 -21.07 -14.81
N ILE A 281 -5.40 -20.91 -14.15
CA ILE A 281 -6.72 -21.00 -14.78
C ILE A 281 -6.86 -19.93 -15.88
N VAL A 282 -6.47 -18.71 -15.58
CA VAL A 282 -6.60 -17.56 -16.48
C VAL A 282 -5.49 -17.55 -17.56
N GLY A 283 -4.46 -18.40 -17.43
CA GLY A 283 -3.39 -18.51 -18.42
C GLY A 283 -2.38 -17.36 -18.43
N VAL A 284 -2.21 -16.69 -17.30
CA VAL A 284 -1.20 -15.64 -17.09
C VAL A 284 0.09 -16.20 -16.47
N PHE A 285 0.03 -17.45 -16.00
CA PHE A 285 1.15 -18.18 -15.44
C PHE A 285 2.16 -18.57 -16.54
N LEU A 286 3.42 -18.16 -16.39
CA LEU A 286 4.48 -18.54 -17.31
C LEU A 286 4.94 -19.99 -17.03
N THR A 287 4.64 -20.90 -17.95
CA THR A 287 5.02 -22.32 -17.84
C THR A 287 6.36 -22.63 -18.45
N LYS A 288 6.87 -21.75 -19.29
CA LYS A 288 8.17 -21.94 -19.99
C LYS A 288 9.05 -20.70 -19.78
N SER A 289 10.29 -20.94 -19.39
CA SER A 289 11.35 -19.93 -19.46
C SER A 289 11.84 -19.90 -20.91
N GLU A 290 11.51 -18.86 -21.65
CA GLU A 290 12.01 -18.64 -23.03
C GLU A 290 13.37 -17.90 -23.00
N GLY A 291 14.20 -18.17 -22.01
CA GLY A 291 15.54 -17.61 -21.91
C GLY A 291 16.61 -18.62 -22.22
N ILE A 292 17.53 -18.31 -23.17
CA ILE A 292 18.76 -19.05 -23.37
C ILE A 292 19.80 -18.49 -22.40
N LEU A 293 20.25 -19.30 -21.45
CA LEU A 293 21.41 -18.99 -20.62
C LEU A 293 22.67 -19.33 -21.42
N ILE A 294 23.36 -18.34 -21.94
CA ILE A 294 24.69 -18.53 -22.50
C ILE A 294 25.68 -18.43 -21.34
N VAL A 295 26.20 -19.58 -20.92
CA VAL A 295 27.28 -19.67 -19.92
C VAL A 295 28.58 -19.80 -20.66
N GLY A 296 29.41 -18.79 -20.60
CA GLY A 296 30.81 -18.87 -20.93
C GLY A 296 31.23 -18.15 -22.20
N ALA A 297 32.07 -17.18 -22.08
CA ALA A 297 33.35 -17.02 -22.73
C ALA A 297 34.24 -16.22 -21.80
#